data_a5ecbc845b2258db5ddb6c6ee467b4b2
#
_entry.id   a5ecbc845b2258db5ddb6c6ee467b4b2
#
_cell.length_a   1.000
_cell.length_b   1.000
_cell.length_c   1.000
_cell.angle_alpha   90.00
_cell.angle_beta   90.00
_cell.angle_gamma   90.00
#
_symmetry.space_group_name_H-M   'P 1'
#
loop_
_entity.id
_entity.type
_entity.pdbx_description
1 polymer ?
#
loop_
_entity_poly.entity_id
_entity_poly.type
_entity_poly.pdbx_seq_one_letter_code
_entity_poly.pdbx_strand_id
1 'polypeptide(L)' 'MNNEELQNLVNDYASELGVLHSNLVIARSNNRALQAQLDKANKELKELKDKQAETKED' A
#
# COMPACT_ATOMS: atom_id res chain seq x y z
N MET A 1 -24.43 31.02 9.44
CA MET A 1 -23.01 31.09 9.03
C MET A 1 -22.85 32.24 8.04
N ASN A 2 -21.91 33.15 8.27
CA ASN A 2 -21.65 34.21 7.29
C ASN A 2 -20.71 33.68 6.19
N ASN A 3 -20.46 34.48 5.16
CA ASN A 3 -19.66 34.06 4.01
C ASN A 3 -18.22 33.72 4.39
N GLU A 4 -17.65 34.45 5.33
CA GLU A 4 -16.29 34.23 5.78
C GLU A 4 -16.17 32.90 6.52
N GLU A 5 -17.10 32.60 7.41
CA GLU A 5 -17.14 31.34 8.14
C GLU A 5 -17.30 30.15 7.20
N LEU A 6 -18.18 30.30 6.21
CA LEU A 6 -18.41 29.26 5.21
C LEU A 6 -17.15 29.02 4.39
N GLN A 7 -16.48 30.08 3.99
CA GLN A 7 -15.25 29.98 3.22
C GLN A 7 -14.14 29.28 4.01
N ASN A 8 -14.01 29.63 5.30
CA ASN A 8 -13.05 28.98 6.18
C ASN A 8 -13.36 27.49 6.32
N LEU A 9 -14.62 27.13 6.47
CA LEU A 9 -15.05 25.75 6.58
C LEU A 9 -14.70 24.96 5.31
N VAL A 10 -14.99 25.54 4.15
CA VAL A 10 -14.65 24.91 2.86
C VAL A 10 -13.15 24.72 2.72
N ASN A 11 -12.37 25.71 3.11
CA ASN A 11 -10.91 25.63 3.05
C ASN A 11 -10.37 24.53 3.98
N ASP A 12 -10.94 24.41 5.17
CA ASP A 12 -10.56 23.38 6.13
C ASP A 12 -10.86 21.98 5.59
N TYR A 13 -12.05 21.80 5.02
CA TYR A 13 -12.40 20.53 4.39
C TYR A 13 -11.47 20.17 3.26
N ALA A 14 -11.19 21.13 2.39
CA ALA A 14 -10.30 20.91 1.25
C ALA A 14 -8.89 20.50 1.70
N SER A 15 -8.40 21.16 2.73
CA SER A 15 -7.08 20.89 3.30
C SER A 15 -7.02 19.47 3.89
N GLU A 16 -8.01 19.10 4.68
CA GLU A 16 -8.08 17.77 5.28
C GLU A 16 -8.27 16.67 4.25
N LEU A 17 -9.10 16.92 3.24
CA LEU A 17 -9.28 15.98 2.14
C LEU A 17 -7.97 15.74 1.40
N GLY A 18 -7.20 16.80 1.18
CA GLY A 18 -5.90 16.67 0.55
C GLY A 18 -4.94 15.78 1.33
N VAL A 19 -4.88 15.98 2.65
CA VAL A 19 -4.03 15.17 3.53
C VAL A 19 -4.51 13.71 3.55
N LEU A 20 -5.81 13.49 3.70
CA LEU A 20 -6.39 12.15 3.73
C LEU A 20 -6.17 11.43 2.41
N HIS A 21 -6.37 12.11 1.30
CA HIS A 21 -6.15 11.53 -0.01
C HIS A 21 -4.69 11.17 -0.23
N SER A 22 -3.78 12.07 0.16
CA SER A 22 -2.34 11.83 0.07
C SER A 22 -1.94 10.59 0.87
N ASN A 23 -2.45 10.49 2.11
CA ASN A 23 -2.18 9.33 2.96
C ASN A 23 -2.71 8.03 2.35
N LEU A 24 -3.88 8.09 1.74
CA LEU A 24 -4.46 6.94 1.07
C LEU A 24 -3.60 6.47 -0.11
N VAL A 25 -3.13 7.41 -0.91
CA VAL A 25 -2.26 7.09 -2.05
C VAL A 25 -0.96 6.44 -1.57
N ILE A 26 -0.37 6.99 -0.51
CA ILE A 26 0.85 6.43 0.09
C ILE A 26 0.59 5.00 0.59
N ALA A 27 -0.52 4.79 1.30
CA ALA A 27 -0.88 3.46 1.81
C ALA A 27 -1.07 2.45 0.67
N ARG A 28 -1.73 2.85 -0.40
CA ARG A 28 -1.92 2.00 -1.58
C ARG A 28 -0.59 1.64 -2.24
N SER A 29 0.30 2.62 -2.33
CA SER A 29 1.63 2.40 -2.90
C SER A 29 2.43 1.42 -2.05
N ASN A 30 2.39 1.59 -0.72
CA ASN A 30 3.07 0.68 0.20
C ASN A 30 2.50 -0.74 0.11
N ASN A 31 1.17 -0.87 0.00
CA ASN A 31 0.53 -2.18 -0.15
C ASN A 31 0.95 -2.86 -1.44
N ARG A 32 1.06 -2.11 -2.52
CA ARG A 32 1.52 -2.65 -3.80
C ARG A 32 2.96 -3.14 -3.71
N ALA A 33 3.83 -2.38 -3.06
CA ALA A 33 5.22 -2.77 -2.86
C ALA A 33 5.33 -4.02 -2.00
N LEU A 34 4.53 -4.10 -0.92
CA LEU A 34 4.50 -5.27 -0.04
C LEU A 34 3.98 -6.51 -0.79
N GLN A 35 2.96 -6.34 -1.62
CA GLN A 35 2.44 -7.43 -2.42
C GLN A 35 3.49 -7.97 -3.38
N ALA A 36 4.25 -7.09 -4.02
CA ALA A 36 5.33 -7.49 -4.91
C ALA A 36 6.42 -8.25 -4.15
N GLN A 37 6.77 -7.78 -2.94
CA GLN A 37 7.75 -8.46 -2.11
C GLN A 37 7.26 -9.85 -1.67
N LEU A 38 5.98 -9.94 -1.32
CA LEU A 38 5.38 -11.21 -0.93
C LEU A 38 5.36 -12.20 -2.09
N ASP A 39 4.99 -11.75 -3.26
CA ASP A 39 4.97 -12.60 -4.45
C ASP A 39 6.36 -13.11 -4.78
N LYS A 40 7.37 -12.26 -4.67
CA LYS A 40 8.77 -12.64 -4.89
C LYS A 40 9.23 -13.67 -3.86
N ALA A 41 8.92 -13.44 -2.58
CA ALA A 41 9.29 -14.35 -1.51
C ALA A 41 8.63 -15.71 -1.69
N ASN A 42 7.36 -15.74 -2.08
CA ASN A 42 6.64 -16.97 -2.33
C ASN A 42 7.23 -17.75 -3.50
N LYS A 43 7.64 -17.05 -4.53
CA LYS A 43 8.29 -17.67 -5.69
C LYS A 43 9.61 -18.29 -5.31
N GLU A 44 10.43 -17.57 -4.56
CA GLU A 44 11.72 -18.07 -4.07
C GLU A 44 11.53 -19.27 -3.16
N LEU A 45 10.53 -19.24 -2.30
CA LEU A 45 10.21 -20.34 -1.40
C LEU A 45 9.81 -21.60 -2.18
N LYS A 46 9.01 -21.43 -3.20
CA LYS A 46 8.58 -22.54 -4.05
C LYS A 46 9.79 -23.15 -4.79
N GLU A 47 10.66 -22.32 -5.33
CA GLU A 47 11.86 -22.78 -5.99
C GLU A 47 12.79 -23.55 -5.04
N LEU A 48 12.91 -23.07 -3.81
CA LEU A 48 13.72 -23.72 -2.79
C LEU A 48 13.14 -25.08 -2.40
N LYS A 49 11.82 -25.17 -2.23
CA LYS A 49 11.15 -26.43 -1.93
C LYS A 49 11.32 -27.44 -3.06
N ASP A 50 11.23 -26.98 -4.30
CA ASP A 50 11.40 -27.84 -5.46
C ASP A 50 12.83 -28.39 -5.52
N LYS A 51 13.81 -27.58 -5.18
CA LYS A 51 15.22 -28.01 -5.12
C LYS A 51 15.43 -29.03 -4.01
N GLN A 52 14.82 -28.83 -2.85
CA GLN A 52 14.91 -29.78 -1.74
C GLN A 52 14.26 -31.12 -2.09
N ALA A 53 13.15 -31.07 -2.82
CA ALA A 53 12.49 -32.30 -3.27
C ALA A 53 13.37 -33.05 -4.24
N GLU A 54 14.09 -32.36 -5.15
CA GLU A 54 15.02 -32.98 -6.09
C GLU A 54 16.19 -33.65 -5.39
N THR A 55 16.73 -33.02 -4.34
CA THR A 55 17.87 -33.58 -3.61
C THR A 55 17.46 -34.75 -2.71
N LYS A 56 16.20 -34.88 -2.37
CA LYS A 56 15.69 -35.96 -1.50
C LYS A 56 15.34 -37.22 -2.27
N GLU A 57 15.37 -37.20 -3.57
CA GLU A 57 15.00 -38.35 -4.40
C GLU A 57 16.10 -39.42 -4.52
N ASP A 58 17.19 -39.19 -3.89
CA ASP A 58 18.25 -40.21 -3.81
C ASP A 58 18.06 -41.12 -2.59
#